data_28565ed0e26758f1319a0a6aeb22fd25
#
_entry.id   28565ed0e26758f1319a0a6aeb22fd25
#
_cell.length_a   1.000
_cell.length_b   1.000
_cell.length_c   1.000
_cell.angle_alpha   90.00
_cell.angle_beta   90.00
_cell.angle_gamma   90.00
#
_symmetry.space_group_name_H-M   'P 1'
#
loop_
_entity.id
_entity.type
_entity.pdbx_description
1 polymer ?
#
loop_
_entity_poly.entity_id
_entity_poly.type
_entity_poly.pdbx_seq_one_letter_code
_entity_poly.pdbx_strand_id
1 'polypeptide(L)'
;MISFKGDIITYTIIHTIHIFSVFIYGGFLFVDILFLSKMPQTLSPDEHKKAREAIMIHVRKVVPKALIVAVLTGIYMFFQVFGEIQSTGPSLFQILLGIKATLGLWLGLRGVNQVFFGIQPWVFTSHLFPFTLVAIIILLSQFMYL
;
A
#
# COMPACT_ATOMS: atom_id res chain seq x y z
N MET A 1 2.88 -35.55 -2.05
CA MET A 1 3.88 -34.80 -1.24
C MET A 1 4.20 -33.52 -1.97
N ILE A 2 3.44 -32.47 -1.70
CA ILE A 2 3.67 -31.14 -2.26
C ILE A 2 4.98 -30.64 -1.64
N SER A 3 5.96 -30.36 -2.47
CA SER A 3 7.33 -30.10 -2.05
C SER A 3 7.36 -28.84 -1.19
N PHE A 4 7.61 -28.98 0.09
CA PHE A 4 7.80 -27.88 1.07
C PHE A 4 8.78 -26.81 0.57
N LYS A 5 9.73 -27.19 -0.27
CA LYS A 5 10.69 -26.31 -0.92
C LYS A 5 10.08 -25.43 -2.03
N GLY A 6 9.09 -25.94 -2.76
CA GLY A 6 8.39 -25.18 -3.81
C GLY A 6 7.50 -24.07 -3.19
N ASP A 7 6.86 -24.34 -2.07
CA ASP A 7 6.01 -23.38 -1.38
C ASP A 7 6.81 -22.22 -0.79
N ILE A 8 8.00 -22.48 -0.25
CA ILE A 8 8.91 -21.44 0.26
C ILE A 8 9.40 -20.53 -0.86
N ILE A 9 9.80 -21.09 -2.01
CA ILE A 9 10.27 -20.30 -3.16
C ILE A 9 9.15 -19.41 -3.68
N THR A 10 7.96 -19.97 -3.86
CA THR A 10 6.78 -19.23 -4.33
C THR A 10 6.43 -18.09 -3.38
N TYR A 11 6.39 -18.36 -2.07
CA TYR A 11 6.16 -17.34 -1.06
C TYR A 11 7.22 -16.23 -1.12
N THR A 12 8.49 -16.57 -1.22
CA THR A 12 9.60 -15.61 -1.29
C THR A 12 9.47 -14.71 -2.51
N ILE A 13 9.13 -15.26 -3.69
CA ILE A 13 8.93 -14.48 -4.91
C ILE A 13 7.76 -13.51 -4.74
N ILE A 14 6.63 -13.99 -4.25
CA ILE A 14 5.43 -13.16 -4.05
C ILE A 14 5.70 -12.08 -2.99
N HIS A 15 6.38 -12.41 -1.90
CA HIS A 15 6.80 -11.45 -0.88
C HIS A 15 7.71 -10.36 -1.47
N THR A 16 8.66 -10.73 -2.31
CA THR A 16 9.54 -9.78 -3.00
C THR A 16 8.73 -8.83 -3.89
N ILE A 17 7.82 -9.37 -4.70
CA ILE A 17 6.91 -8.57 -5.54
C ILE A 17 6.06 -7.62 -4.68
N HIS A 18 5.55 -8.11 -3.55
CA HIS A 18 4.78 -7.31 -2.60
C HIS A 18 5.59 -6.12 -2.08
N ILE A 19 6.81 -6.36 -1.61
CA ILE A 19 7.71 -5.30 -1.09
C ILE A 19 7.96 -4.24 -2.15
N PHE A 20 8.33 -4.62 -3.39
CA PHE A 20 8.56 -3.66 -4.46
C PHE A 20 7.30 -2.87 -4.81
N SER A 21 6.14 -3.51 -4.83
CA SER A 21 4.87 -2.85 -5.11
C SER A 21 4.49 -1.84 -4.03
N VAL A 22 4.67 -2.19 -2.76
CA VAL A 22 4.47 -1.28 -1.61
C VAL A 22 5.49 -0.13 -1.64
N PHE A 23 6.73 -0.42 -2.02
CA PHE A 23 7.77 0.61 -2.17
C PHE A 23 7.41 1.64 -3.24
N ILE A 24 6.93 1.21 -4.41
CA ILE A 24 6.50 2.12 -5.48
C ILE A 24 5.32 2.98 -5.01
N TYR A 25 4.30 2.39 -4.43
CA TYR A 25 3.11 3.10 -3.95
C TYR A 25 3.43 4.04 -2.78
N GLY A 26 4.03 3.50 -1.73
CA GLY A 26 4.39 4.23 -0.51
C GLY A 26 5.45 5.29 -0.79
N GLY A 27 6.46 4.96 -1.59
CA GLY A 27 7.52 5.89 -1.99
C GLY A 27 6.96 7.11 -2.73
N PHE A 28 6.00 6.92 -3.63
CA PHE A 28 5.31 8.04 -4.27
C PHE A 28 4.59 8.92 -3.23
N LEU A 29 3.86 8.33 -2.28
CA LEU A 29 3.18 9.11 -1.23
C LEU A 29 4.18 9.91 -0.38
N PHE A 30 5.33 9.33 -0.05
CA PHE A 30 6.41 10.04 0.64
C PHE A 30 6.91 11.24 -0.17
N VAL A 31 7.22 11.05 -1.45
CA VAL A 31 7.67 12.12 -2.34
C VAL A 31 6.61 13.21 -2.47
N ASP A 32 5.35 12.84 -2.66
CA ASP A 32 4.26 13.80 -2.80
C ASP A 32 4.09 14.66 -1.54
N ILE A 33 4.06 14.05 -0.36
CA ILE A 33 3.87 14.76 0.91
C ILE A 33 5.10 15.57 1.33
N LEU A 34 6.29 15.01 1.19
CA LEU A 34 7.51 15.66 1.70
C LEU A 34 8.07 16.71 0.75
N PHE A 35 7.90 16.54 -0.57
CA PHE A 35 8.53 17.38 -1.57
C PHE A 35 7.52 18.10 -2.47
N LEU A 36 6.65 17.36 -3.16
CA LEU A 36 5.77 17.95 -4.16
C LEU A 36 4.74 18.92 -3.56
N SER A 37 4.26 18.65 -2.36
CA SER A 37 3.34 19.53 -1.63
C SER A 37 3.95 20.87 -1.24
N LYS A 38 5.29 20.97 -1.21
CA LYS A 38 6.03 22.19 -0.88
C LYS A 38 6.47 23.01 -2.09
N MET A 39 6.29 22.49 -3.29
CA MET A 39 6.64 23.19 -4.53
C MET A 39 5.99 24.59 -4.68
N PRO A 40 4.74 24.83 -4.18
CA PRO A 40 4.15 26.16 -4.23
C PRO A 40 4.93 27.25 -3.47
N GLN A 41 5.84 26.86 -2.57
CA GLN A 41 6.68 27.82 -1.84
C GLN A 41 7.80 28.42 -2.69
N THR A 42 8.17 27.75 -3.78
CA THR A 42 9.32 28.12 -4.64
C THR A 42 8.94 28.38 -6.09
N LEU A 43 7.79 27.91 -6.53
CA LEU A 43 7.28 28.05 -7.90
C LEU A 43 6.05 28.94 -7.93
N SER A 44 5.88 29.67 -9.04
CA SER A 44 4.63 30.37 -9.32
C SER A 44 3.48 29.35 -9.50
N PRO A 45 2.21 29.76 -9.36
CA PRO A 45 1.06 28.86 -9.51
C PRO A 45 1.03 28.13 -10.87
N ASP A 46 1.41 28.79 -11.94
CA ASP A 46 1.43 28.20 -13.30
C ASP A 46 2.58 27.19 -13.47
N GLU A 47 3.76 27.52 -12.96
CA GLU A 47 4.91 26.60 -12.98
C GLU A 47 4.65 25.36 -12.13
N HIS A 48 4.08 25.54 -10.93
CA HIS A 48 3.70 24.43 -10.07
C HIS A 48 2.68 23.52 -10.74
N LYS A 49 1.64 24.08 -11.39
CA LYS A 49 0.65 23.30 -12.11
C LYS A 49 1.27 22.47 -13.23
N LYS A 50 2.11 23.08 -14.08
CA LYS A 50 2.80 22.40 -15.17
C LYS A 50 3.72 21.28 -14.68
N ALA A 51 4.52 21.55 -13.65
CA ALA A 51 5.42 20.56 -13.07
C ALA A 51 4.66 19.37 -12.46
N ARG A 52 3.57 19.66 -11.73
CA ARG A 52 2.72 18.61 -11.15
C ARG A 52 2.03 17.76 -12.21
N GLU A 53 1.49 18.38 -13.25
CA GLU A 53 0.87 17.65 -14.38
C GLU A 53 1.87 16.74 -15.09
N ALA A 54 3.09 17.21 -15.36
CA ALA A 54 4.15 16.42 -15.97
C ALA A 54 4.51 15.18 -15.15
N ILE A 55 4.59 15.30 -13.83
CA ILE A 55 4.85 14.18 -12.92
C ILE A 55 3.65 13.22 -12.88
N MET A 56 2.44 13.77 -12.75
CA MET A 56 1.22 12.96 -12.56
C MET A 56 0.86 12.12 -13.78
N ILE A 57 1.25 12.51 -15.00
CA ILE A 57 1.07 11.69 -16.21
C ILE A 57 1.76 10.32 -16.03
N HIS A 58 2.98 10.31 -15.50
CA HIS A 58 3.74 9.08 -15.27
C HIS A 58 3.27 8.32 -14.03
N VAL A 59 2.97 9.04 -12.95
CA VAL A 59 2.47 8.47 -11.70
C VAL A 59 1.19 7.66 -11.91
N ARG A 60 0.21 8.21 -12.64
CA ARG A 60 -1.06 7.53 -12.95
C ARG A 60 -0.91 6.24 -13.75
N LYS A 61 0.20 6.07 -14.47
CA LYS A 61 0.47 4.84 -15.22
C LYS A 61 1.06 3.72 -14.37
N VAL A 62 1.78 4.04 -13.32
CA VAL A 62 2.60 3.09 -12.54
C VAL A 62 2.02 2.84 -11.16
N VAL A 63 1.75 3.89 -10.40
CA VAL A 63 1.41 3.80 -8.97
C VAL A 63 0.12 3.04 -8.69
N PRO A 64 -0.99 3.23 -9.44
CA PRO A 64 -2.21 2.44 -9.21
C PRO A 64 -2.03 0.96 -9.49
N LYS A 65 -1.23 0.61 -10.50
CA LYS A 65 -0.92 -0.80 -10.81
C LYS A 65 -0.11 -1.44 -9.69
N ALA A 66 0.87 -0.72 -9.15
CA ALA A 66 1.65 -1.16 -8.00
C ALA A 66 0.76 -1.40 -6.78
N LEU A 67 -0.21 -0.51 -6.51
CA LEU A 67 -1.17 -0.70 -5.42
C LEU A 67 -2.01 -1.97 -5.60
N ILE A 68 -2.52 -2.23 -6.80
CA ILE A 68 -3.30 -3.45 -7.10
C ILE A 68 -2.43 -4.70 -6.87
N VAL A 69 -1.21 -4.71 -7.37
CA VAL A 69 -0.28 -5.83 -7.17
C VAL A 69 0.05 -6.01 -5.69
N ALA A 70 0.27 -4.93 -4.95
CA ALA A 70 0.49 -4.98 -3.51
C ALA A 70 -0.69 -5.61 -2.75
N VAL A 71 -1.93 -5.25 -3.11
CA VAL A 71 -3.13 -5.82 -2.49
C VAL A 71 -3.28 -7.30 -2.80
N LEU A 72 -3.15 -7.70 -4.07
CA LEU A 72 -3.28 -9.11 -4.46
C LEU A 72 -2.23 -10.00 -3.81
N THR A 73 -0.97 -9.56 -3.82
CA THR A 73 0.12 -10.29 -3.16
C THR A 73 -0.04 -10.31 -1.64
N GLY A 74 -0.53 -9.21 -1.06
CA GLY A 74 -0.85 -9.12 0.37
C GLY A 74 -1.95 -10.07 0.80
N ILE A 75 -3.00 -10.24 -0.01
CA ILE A 75 -4.08 -11.21 0.23
C ILE A 75 -3.52 -12.64 0.23
N TYR A 76 -2.71 -12.98 -0.79
CA TYR A 76 -2.07 -14.29 -0.84
C TYR A 76 -1.22 -14.55 0.41
N MET A 77 -0.37 -13.60 0.79
CA MET A 77 0.49 -13.72 1.97
C MET A 77 -0.32 -13.84 3.27
N PHE A 78 -1.44 -13.13 3.38
CA PHE A 78 -2.33 -13.21 4.54
C PHE A 78 -2.78 -14.65 4.77
N PHE A 79 -3.29 -15.32 3.74
CA PHE A 79 -3.75 -16.71 3.86
C PHE A 79 -2.61 -17.70 4.14
N GLN A 80 -1.38 -17.39 3.74
CA GLN A 80 -0.23 -18.26 4.02
C GLN A 80 0.24 -18.18 5.47
N VAL A 81 0.09 -17.04 6.13
CA VAL A 81 0.69 -16.81 7.46
C VAL A 81 -0.33 -16.65 8.60
N PHE A 82 -1.62 -16.51 8.29
CA PHE A 82 -2.65 -16.27 9.31
C PHE A 82 -2.78 -17.45 10.29
N GLY A 83 -2.69 -18.68 9.76
CA GLY A 83 -2.76 -19.91 10.58
C GLY A 83 -4.14 -20.17 11.18
N GLU A 84 -4.22 -21.18 12.05
CA GLU A 84 -5.44 -21.56 12.75
C GLU A 84 -5.64 -20.74 14.02
N ILE A 85 -6.91 -20.37 14.30
CA ILE A 85 -7.28 -19.70 15.55
C ILE A 85 -7.42 -20.76 16.62
N GLN A 86 -6.69 -20.62 17.73
CA GLN A 86 -6.75 -21.54 18.86
C GLN A 86 -8.05 -21.38 19.63
N SER A 87 -8.41 -22.41 20.45
CA SER A 87 -9.60 -22.39 21.30
C SER A 87 -9.61 -21.24 22.31
N THR A 88 -8.45 -20.69 22.64
CA THR A 88 -8.28 -19.51 23.52
C THR A 88 -8.52 -18.17 22.81
N GLY A 89 -8.75 -18.20 21.49
CA GLY A 89 -8.95 -17.02 20.65
C GLY A 89 -7.75 -16.67 19.75
N PRO A 90 -7.86 -15.59 18.96
CA PRO A 90 -6.80 -15.18 18.06
C PRO A 90 -5.57 -14.67 18.83
N SER A 91 -4.39 -15.00 18.34
CA SER A 91 -3.12 -14.47 18.86
C SER A 91 -2.97 -12.97 18.57
N LEU A 92 -2.10 -12.29 19.32
CA LEU A 92 -1.78 -10.89 19.06
C LEU A 92 -1.29 -10.68 17.61
N PHE A 93 -0.47 -11.61 17.11
CA PHE A 93 -0.02 -11.62 15.71
C PHE A 93 -1.20 -11.63 14.73
N GLN A 94 -2.18 -12.51 14.94
CA GLN A 94 -3.36 -12.62 14.07
C GLN A 94 -4.23 -11.36 14.12
N ILE A 95 -4.37 -10.75 15.29
CA ILE A 95 -5.12 -9.49 15.45
C ILE A 95 -4.43 -8.37 14.68
N LEU A 96 -3.12 -8.18 14.87
CA LEU A 96 -2.35 -7.13 14.20
C LEU A 96 -2.29 -7.35 12.69
N LEU A 97 -2.13 -8.61 12.25
CA LEU A 97 -2.18 -8.98 10.85
C LEU A 97 -3.56 -8.70 10.24
N GLY A 98 -4.64 -8.97 10.95
CA GLY A 98 -6.01 -8.66 10.52
C GLY A 98 -6.25 -7.16 10.37
N ILE A 99 -5.80 -6.36 11.34
CA ILE A 99 -5.88 -4.88 11.26
C ILE A 99 -5.08 -4.38 10.03
N LYS A 100 -3.84 -4.85 9.86
CA LYS A 100 -3.00 -4.51 8.72
C LYS A 100 -3.65 -4.85 7.39
N ALA A 101 -4.22 -6.06 7.27
CA ALA A 101 -4.90 -6.51 6.06
C ALA A 101 -6.13 -5.64 5.74
N THR A 102 -6.92 -5.28 6.74
CA THR A 102 -8.09 -4.40 6.60
C THR A 102 -7.69 -3.02 6.09
N LEU A 103 -6.64 -2.42 6.66
CA LEU A 103 -6.12 -1.13 6.21
C LEU A 103 -5.57 -1.20 4.77
N GLY A 104 -4.88 -2.29 4.42
CA GLY A 104 -4.36 -2.53 3.07
C GLY A 104 -5.49 -2.69 2.04
N LEU A 105 -6.54 -3.44 2.37
CA LEU A 105 -7.73 -3.58 1.53
C LEU A 105 -8.46 -2.25 1.34
N TRP A 106 -8.59 -1.45 2.39
CA TRP A 106 -9.17 -0.11 2.31
C TRP A 106 -8.40 0.78 1.32
N LEU A 107 -7.07 0.80 1.40
CA LEU A 107 -6.22 1.53 0.45
C LEU A 107 -6.40 1.00 -0.98
N GLY A 108 -6.49 -0.32 -1.14
CA GLY A 108 -6.72 -0.97 -2.43
C GLY A 108 -8.05 -0.56 -3.06
N LEU A 109 -9.14 -0.63 -2.31
CA LEU A 109 -10.47 -0.21 -2.76
C LEU A 109 -10.50 1.26 -3.17
N ARG A 110 -9.86 2.12 -2.38
CA ARG A 110 -9.69 3.53 -2.73
C ARG A 110 -8.94 3.71 -4.06
N GLY A 111 -7.84 3.00 -4.24
CA GLY A 111 -7.03 3.08 -5.45
C GLY A 111 -7.80 2.60 -6.69
N VAL A 112 -8.53 1.49 -6.58
CA VAL A 112 -9.39 0.97 -7.64
C VAL A 112 -10.49 1.98 -7.97
N ASN A 113 -11.19 2.52 -6.99
CA ASN A 113 -12.24 3.51 -7.20
C ASN A 113 -11.71 4.76 -7.91
N GLN A 114 -10.54 5.23 -7.53
CA GLN A 114 -9.93 6.40 -8.15
C GLN A 114 -9.54 6.16 -9.61
N VAL A 115 -9.02 4.96 -9.93
CA VAL A 115 -8.52 4.62 -11.27
C VAL A 115 -9.64 4.28 -12.24
N PHE A 116 -10.60 3.44 -11.81
CA PHE A 116 -11.63 2.89 -12.70
C PHE A 116 -12.92 3.71 -12.72
N PHE A 117 -13.27 4.37 -11.62
CA PHE A 117 -14.54 5.09 -11.48
C PHE A 117 -14.36 6.60 -11.34
N GLY A 118 -13.14 7.10 -11.19
CA GLY A 118 -12.88 8.53 -10.96
C GLY A 118 -13.50 9.07 -9.67
N ILE A 119 -14.01 8.19 -8.79
CA ILE A 119 -14.64 8.55 -7.54
C ILE A 119 -13.56 8.89 -6.52
N GLN A 120 -13.52 10.15 -6.11
CA GLN A 120 -12.74 10.58 -4.96
C GLN A 120 -13.70 10.82 -3.80
N PRO A 121 -13.84 9.88 -2.84
CA PRO A 121 -14.60 10.15 -1.62
C PRO A 121 -14.02 11.39 -0.93
N TRP A 122 -14.90 12.25 -0.42
CA TRP A 122 -14.53 13.53 0.22
C TRP A 122 -13.46 13.40 1.33
N VAL A 123 -13.38 12.23 1.99
CA VAL A 123 -12.35 11.89 3.00
C VAL A 123 -10.94 11.78 2.39
N PHE A 124 -10.81 11.69 1.07
CA PHE A 124 -9.56 11.38 0.39
C PHE A 124 -9.10 12.47 -0.57
N THR A 125 -9.45 13.71 -0.30
CA THR A 125 -9.04 14.84 -1.13
C THR A 125 -7.55 15.15 -1.07
N SER A 126 -6.83 14.66 -0.03
CA SER A 126 -5.38 14.83 0.11
C SER A 126 -4.66 13.48 0.21
N HIS A 127 -3.39 13.45 -0.18
CA HIS A 127 -2.54 12.27 -0.03
C HIS A 127 -2.04 12.04 1.42
N LEU A 128 -2.34 12.95 2.33
CA LEU A 128 -1.93 12.85 3.73
C LEU A 128 -2.58 11.64 4.42
N PHE A 129 -3.87 11.40 4.17
CA PHE A 129 -4.57 10.27 4.77
C PHE A 129 -4.02 8.90 4.32
N PRO A 130 -3.88 8.59 3.01
CA PRO A 130 -3.25 7.35 2.59
C PRO A 130 -1.78 7.25 3.01
N PHE A 131 -1.05 8.34 3.08
CA PHE A 131 0.31 8.36 3.63
C PHE A 131 0.32 7.91 5.10
N THR A 132 -0.58 8.44 5.93
CA THR A 132 -0.71 8.05 7.34
C THR A 132 -1.06 6.57 7.48
N LEU A 133 -1.99 6.06 6.66
CA LEU A 133 -2.35 4.63 6.67
C LEU A 133 -1.17 3.74 6.27
N VAL A 134 -0.40 4.11 5.25
CA VAL A 134 0.82 3.38 4.86
C VAL A 134 1.83 3.38 5.99
N ALA A 135 2.05 4.51 6.67
CA ALA A 135 2.94 4.60 7.81
C ALA A 135 2.50 3.66 8.96
N ILE A 136 1.19 3.63 9.27
CA ILE A 136 0.62 2.71 10.26
C ILE A 136 0.83 1.26 9.84
N ILE A 137 0.56 0.90 8.58
CA ILE A 137 0.77 -0.45 8.05
C ILE A 137 2.22 -0.89 8.19
N ILE A 138 3.18 0.00 7.90
CA ILE A 138 4.62 -0.27 8.06
C ILE A 138 4.94 -0.53 9.54
N LEU A 139 4.47 0.32 10.45
CA LEU A 139 4.65 0.13 11.89
C LEU A 139 4.07 -1.20 12.37
N LEU A 140 2.83 -1.51 12.02
CA LEU A 140 2.19 -2.79 12.36
C LEU A 140 3.00 -3.97 11.85
N SER A 141 3.63 -3.84 10.66
CA SER A 141 4.48 -4.91 10.09
C SER A 141 5.71 -5.21 10.92
N GLN A 142 6.20 -4.25 11.70
CA GLN A 142 7.34 -4.45 12.59
C GLN A 142 6.89 -4.96 13.98
N PHE A 143 5.84 -4.36 14.54
CA PHE A 143 5.38 -4.70 15.88
C PHE A 143 4.66 -6.05 15.99
N MET A 144 4.16 -6.60 14.89
CA MET A 144 3.46 -7.89 14.91
C MET A 144 4.36 -9.10 15.24
N TYR A 145 5.70 -8.91 15.20
CA TYR A 145 6.67 -9.96 15.54
C TYR A 145 7.27 -9.81 16.95
N LEU A 146 6.81 -8.83 17.73
CA LEU A 146 7.19 -8.69 19.14
C LEU A 146 6.31 -9.56 20.03
#